data_a7a58342a8628c38a89d798d35213433
#
_entry.id   a7a58342a8628c38a89d798d35213433
#
_cell.length_a   1.000
_cell.length_b   1.000
_cell.length_c   1.000
_cell.angle_alpha   90.00
_cell.angle_beta   90.00
_cell.angle_gamma   90.00
#
_symmetry.space_group_name_H-M   'P 1'
#
loop_
_entity.id
_entity.type
_entity.pdbx_description
1 polymer ?
#
loop_
_entity_poly.entity_id
_entity_poly.type
_entity_poly.pdbx_seq_one_letter_code
_entity_poly.pdbx_strand_id
1 'polypeptide(L)'
;MSENAGGKVFREGEQDHDPKAALPQLLVPKSAFNPCYLPFLEAQQRTQIFFGGAGSGKSVFLAGRCVLDCLCGRNTLIVRQVARTLRASCFAEVTKCLARFGVAGRFQVNKSEMSVTCLQNGTQILFLGLDDVEKIKSLTPARGALTDVWVEEATETAWADIKQLEKRLRGVTRHKKRLTLSFNPVSRGHWLYRSYFRDFPEETGIYRDDALLIVRTTYRDNRFLTADDRKALEEERDPFFRQVYTLGEWGVMGGAVLSKWKTGNPPDETPREEMRCGLDFGYAKDPCAAVLLRFDRRKGVLYILDELRETGLTNDRLADKLLSFAGNLPVVCDSAEPKSIAELRRFGVRAIPARKGPDSVLHGLQWLMQREIVLSPGCQFMREELLNYRWREDKDGASLPIPEGEDHLIDALRYAVENDSQAQTAQALARGKAFG
;
A
#
# COMPACT_ATOMS: atom_id res chain seq x y z
N MET A 1 26.96 -19.23 34.02
CA MET A 1 26.27 -18.01 34.49
C MET A 1 25.18 -17.72 33.44
N SER A 2 23.95 -18.10 33.72
CA SER A 2 22.82 -17.94 32.81
C SER A 2 22.26 -16.51 32.99
N GLU A 3 22.48 -15.66 31.99
CA GLU A 3 21.82 -14.36 31.94
C GLU A 3 20.31 -14.56 31.79
N ASN A 4 19.60 -14.18 32.85
CA ASN A 4 18.15 -14.08 32.85
C ASN A 4 17.72 -13.04 31.81
N ALA A 5 17.10 -13.48 30.71
CA ALA A 5 16.46 -12.62 29.73
C ALA A 5 15.26 -11.91 30.39
N GLY A 6 15.52 -10.75 31.02
CA GLY A 6 14.52 -9.93 31.68
C GLY A 6 13.42 -9.49 30.69
N GLY A 7 12.26 -10.09 30.80
CA GLY A 7 11.05 -9.65 30.13
C GLY A 7 10.58 -8.29 30.68
N LYS A 8 9.91 -7.48 29.87
CA LYS A 8 9.26 -6.25 30.33
C LYS A 8 7.92 -6.61 30.96
N VAL A 9 7.71 -6.17 32.19
CA VAL A 9 6.45 -6.37 32.93
C VAL A 9 5.55 -5.17 32.64
N PHE A 10 4.44 -5.40 31.95
CA PHE A 10 3.40 -4.41 31.84
C PHE A 10 2.42 -4.59 32.98
N ARG A 11 2.32 -3.60 33.89
CA ARG A 11 1.30 -3.60 34.94
C ARG A 11 0.01 -3.08 34.34
N GLU A 12 -1.06 -3.86 34.47
CA GLU A 12 -2.42 -3.40 34.18
C GLU A 12 -2.77 -2.29 35.18
N GLY A 13 -3.35 -1.20 34.68
CA GLY A 13 -3.64 -0.04 35.47
C GLY A 13 -4.66 -0.33 36.58
N GLU A 14 -4.36 0.18 37.78
CA GLU A 14 -5.25 0.17 38.92
C GLU A 14 -6.61 0.78 38.55
N GLN A 15 -7.64 -0.05 38.52
CA GLN A 15 -9.02 0.36 38.73
C GLN A 15 -9.29 0.18 40.24
N ASP A 16 -9.94 1.16 40.86
CA ASP A 16 -10.57 1.02 42.18
C ASP A 16 -11.62 -0.09 42.12
N HIS A 17 -11.22 -1.33 42.28
CA HIS A 17 -12.04 -2.48 42.60
C HIS A 17 -11.18 -3.53 43.28
N ASP A 18 -11.54 -3.81 44.54
CA ASP A 18 -11.22 -4.94 45.40
C ASP A 18 -9.77 -5.50 45.35
N PRO A 19 -9.00 -5.40 46.45
CA PRO A 19 -7.56 -5.71 46.46
C PRO A 19 -7.23 -7.22 46.48
N LYS A 20 -8.11 -8.12 46.06
CA LYS A 20 -7.90 -9.57 46.22
C LYS A 20 -7.67 -10.41 44.97
N ALA A 21 -7.67 -9.85 43.78
CA ALA A 21 -7.28 -10.60 42.58
C ALA A 21 -6.15 -9.86 41.89
N ALA A 22 -4.92 -10.16 42.21
CA ALA A 22 -3.76 -9.76 41.43
C ALA A 22 -3.92 -10.39 40.02
N LEU A 23 -4.20 -9.55 39.02
CA LEU A 23 -4.28 -9.99 37.62
C LEU A 23 -2.95 -10.62 37.24
N PRO A 24 -2.94 -11.76 36.55
CA PRO A 24 -1.71 -12.40 36.13
C PRO A 24 -0.88 -11.45 35.27
N GLN A 25 0.38 -11.22 35.66
CA GLN A 25 1.31 -10.38 34.92
C GLN A 25 1.55 -10.99 33.55
N LEU A 26 1.33 -10.18 32.48
CA LEU A 26 1.65 -10.59 31.12
C LEU A 26 3.12 -10.28 30.86
N LEU A 27 3.90 -11.31 30.60
CA LEU A 27 5.30 -11.20 30.20
C LEU A 27 5.40 -11.42 28.69
N VAL A 28 5.62 -10.37 27.93
CA VAL A 28 5.97 -10.46 26.51
C VAL A 28 7.49 -10.35 26.39
N PRO A 29 8.18 -11.39 25.91
CA PRO A 29 9.63 -11.36 25.84
C PRO A 29 10.11 -10.29 24.85
N LYS A 30 11.19 -9.58 25.17
CA LYS A 30 11.82 -8.60 24.25
C LYS A 30 12.14 -9.22 22.90
N SER A 31 12.38 -10.54 22.88
CA SER A 31 12.61 -11.30 21.66
C SER A 31 11.42 -11.37 20.71
N ALA A 32 10.22 -10.97 21.12
CA ALA A 32 9.07 -10.87 20.22
C ALA A 32 9.13 -9.66 19.27
N PHE A 33 10.06 -8.74 19.50
CA PHE A 33 10.25 -7.53 18.70
C PHE A 33 11.67 -7.44 18.12
N ASN A 34 11.83 -6.75 17.01
CA ASN A 34 13.15 -6.36 16.54
C ASN A 34 13.78 -5.37 17.53
N PRO A 35 15.08 -5.52 17.85
CA PRO A 35 15.75 -4.68 18.84
C PRO A 35 15.65 -3.18 18.56
N CYS A 36 15.67 -2.78 17.28
CA CYS A 36 15.56 -1.38 16.85
C CYS A 36 14.26 -0.69 17.33
N TYR A 37 13.19 -1.45 17.56
CA TYR A 37 11.90 -0.89 17.98
C TYR A 37 11.67 -0.86 19.50
N LEU A 38 12.46 -1.60 20.28
CA LEU A 38 12.27 -1.69 21.72
C LEU A 38 12.25 -0.33 22.45
N PRO A 39 13.11 0.66 22.09
CA PRO A 39 13.10 1.97 22.71
C PRO A 39 11.81 2.78 22.49
N PHE A 40 10.98 2.37 21.52
CA PHE A 40 9.79 3.10 21.08
C PHE A 40 8.47 2.47 21.53
N LEU A 41 8.50 1.35 22.26
CA LEU A 41 7.29 0.71 22.78
C LEU A 41 6.48 1.67 23.66
N GLU A 42 7.14 2.46 24.48
CA GLU A 42 6.52 3.40 25.41
C GLU A 42 6.62 4.87 24.96
N ALA A 43 6.93 5.10 23.68
CA ALA A 43 7.04 6.47 23.16
C ALA A 43 5.73 7.25 23.36
N GLN A 44 5.84 8.49 23.85
CA GLN A 44 4.71 9.35 24.23
C GLN A 44 4.57 10.62 23.38
N GLN A 45 5.38 10.77 22.35
CA GLN A 45 5.28 11.88 21.39
C GLN A 45 3.90 11.91 20.76
N ARG A 46 3.36 13.12 20.59
CA ARG A 46 2.02 13.31 19.99
C ARG A 46 1.97 12.78 18.57
N THR A 47 2.98 13.03 17.78
CA THR A 47 3.14 12.51 16.41
C THR A 47 4.32 11.54 16.40
N GLN A 48 4.10 10.37 15.84
CA GLN A 48 5.13 9.34 15.71
C GLN A 48 5.15 8.82 14.27
N ILE A 49 6.31 8.81 13.66
CA ILE A 49 6.51 8.39 12.28
C ILE A 49 7.48 7.21 12.25
N PHE A 50 7.03 6.09 11.71
CA PHE A 50 7.85 4.92 11.46
C PHE A 50 7.90 4.69 9.95
N PHE A 51 9.02 5.03 9.33
CA PHE A 51 9.16 4.96 7.89
C PHE A 51 10.39 4.16 7.47
N GLY A 52 10.49 3.85 6.18
CA GLY A 52 11.67 3.16 5.64
C GLY A 52 11.34 2.04 4.68
N GLY A 53 12.29 1.13 4.47
CA GLY A 53 12.21 0.10 3.45
C GLY A 53 11.14 -0.97 3.71
N ALA A 54 10.87 -1.75 2.66
CA ALA A 54 10.08 -2.96 2.76
C ALA A 54 10.80 -4.00 3.66
N GLY A 55 10.01 -4.87 4.27
CA GLY A 55 10.59 -5.93 5.11
C GLY A 55 11.22 -5.45 6.42
N SER A 56 11.15 -4.15 6.79
CA SER A 56 11.75 -3.63 8.03
C SER A 56 11.01 -4.02 9.32
N GLY A 57 9.80 -4.57 9.21
CA GLY A 57 9.00 -5.01 10.37
C GLY A 57 8.18 -3.90 11.04
N LYS A 58 8.02 -2.72 10.42
CA LYS A 58 7.23 -1.58 10.94
C LYS A 58 5.83 -1.97 11.37
N SER A 59 5.06 -2.56 10.44
CA SER A 59 3.65 -2.92 10.65
C SER A 59 3.49 -4.00 11.71
N VAL A 60 4.42 -4.96 11.76
CA VAL A 60 4.47 -6.02 12.80
C VAL A 60 4.71 -5.42 14.19
N PHE A 61 5.65 -4.47 14.29
CA PHE A 61 5.93 -3.75 15.53
C PHE A 61 4.71 -2.95 15.98
N LEU A 62 4.10 -2.17 15.08
CA LEU A 62 2.96 -1.32 15.41
C LEU A 62 1.73 -2.14 15.79
N ALA A 63 1.45 -3.26 15.11
CA ALA A 63 0.38 -4.19 15.48
C ALA A 63 0.61 -4.79 16.88
N GLY A 64 1.83 -5.23 17.18
CA GLY A 64 2.19 -5.73 18.49
C GLY A 64 2.06 -4.67 19.57
N ARG A 65 2.50 -3.43 19.30
CA ARG A 65 2.32 -2.30 20.22
C ARG A 65 0.84 -2.00 20.48
N CYS A 66 -0.01 -2.01 19.44
CA CYS A 66 -1.45 -1.80 19.60
C CYS A 66 -2.09 -2.85 20.52
N VAL A 67 -1.67 -4.11 20.45
CA VAL A 67 -2.16 -5.17 21.35
C VAL A 67 -1.76 -4.89 22.78
N LEU A 68 -0.51 -4.54 23.04
CA LEU A 68 -0.03 -4.20 24.39
C LEU A 68 -0.70 -2.94 24.95
N ASP A 69 -0.85 -1.92 24.13
CA ASP A 69 -1.52 -0.66 24.44
C ASP A 69 -3.00 -0.89 24.82
N CYS A 70 -3.69 -1.79 24.09
CA CYS A 70 -5.08 -2.15 24.36
C CYS A 70 -5.22 -2.85 25.72
N LEU A 71 -4.31 -3.77 26.08
CA LEU A 71 -4.25 -4.36 27.42
C LEU A 71 -4.01 -3.32 28.52
N CYS A 72 -3.28 -2.25 28.20
CA CYS A 72 -3.01 -1.14 29.13
C CYS A 72 -4.12 -0.07 29.16
N GLY A 73 -5.26 -0.31 28.53
CA GLY A 73 -6.41 0.60 28.59
C GLY A 73 -6.42 1.70 27.53
N ARG A 74 -5.75 1.51 26.39
CA ARG A 74 -5.73 2.44 25.26
C ARG A 74 -6.69 1.96 24.14
N ASN A 75 -7.46 2.88 23.59
CA ASN A 75 -8.28 2.63 22.39
C ASN A 75 -7.53 3.11 21.16
N THR A 76 -7.37 2.23 20.18
CA THR A 76 -6.64 2.51 18.96
C THR A 76 -7.58 2.45 17.75
N LEU A 77 -7.51 3.45 16.88
CA LEU A 77 -8.08 3.39 15.54
C LEU A 77 -6.95 3.17 14.53
N ILE A 78 -7.01 2.09 13.78
CA ILE A 78 -6.09 1.79 12.68
C ILE A 78 -6.79 2.14 11.38
N VAL A 79 -6.16 2.98 10.58
CA VAL A 79 -6.71 3.44 9.31
C VAL A 79 -5.75 3.20 8.15
N ARG A 80 -6.33 3.00 6.99
CA ARG A 80 -5.67 3.00 5.69
C ARG A 80 -6.56 3.76 4.70
N GLN A 81 -6.01 4.23 3.58
CA GLN A 81 -6.79 4.95 2.58
C GLN A 81 -8.03 4.13 2.20
N VAL A 82 -7.91 2.81 2.10
CA VAL A 82 -8.97 1.95 1.63
C VAL A 82 -9.30 0.82 2.59
N ALA A 83 -10.58 0.75 3.01
CA ALA A 83 -11.09 -0.20 3.98
C ALA A 83 -10.80 -1.67 3.64
N ARG A 84 -10.98 -2.09 2.39
CA ARG A 84 -10.83 -3.50 1.99
C ARG A 84 -9.41 -4.04 2.19
N THR A 85 -8.39 -3.17 2.12
CA THR A 85 -6.99 -3.58 2.28
C THR A 85 -6.62 -3.86 3.73
N LEU A 86 -7.33 -3.25 4.69
CA LEU A 86 -7.11 -3.42 6.13
C LEU A 86 -7.27 -4.87 6.60
N ARG A 87 -8.23 -5.62 6.01
CA ARG A 87 -8.50 -7.01 6.42
C ARG A 87 -7.31 -7.93 6.21
N ALA A 88 -6.67 -7.82 5.06
CA ALA A 88 -5.52 -8.64 4.68
C ALA A 88 -4.19 -8.14 5.26
N SER A 89 -4.13 -6.86 5.69
CA SER A 89 -2.95 -6.23 6.25
C SER A 89 -3.04 -6.07 7.77
N CYS A 90 -3.37 -4.88 8.27
CA CYS A 90 -3.31 -4.54 9.69
C CYS A 90 -4.18 -5.44 10.58
N PHE A 91 -5.41 -5.80 10.15
CA PHE A 91 -6.28 -6.65 10.95
C PHE A 91 -5.71 -8.07 11.09
N ALA A 92 -5.21 -8.64 9.98
CA ALA A 92 -4.56 -9.94 10.00
C ALA A 92 -3.32 -9.90 10.90
N GLU A 93 -2.51 -8.83 10.83
CA GLU A 93 -1.28 -8.72 11.62
C GLU A 93 -1.57 -8.55 13.12
N VAL A 94 -2.55 -7.73 13.51
CA VAL A 94 -3.01 -7.62 14.90
C VAL A 94 -3.48 -8.99 15.40
N THR A 95 -4.26 -9.73 14.62
CA THR A 95 -4.75 -11.06 15.00
C THR A 95 -3.61 -12.06 15.20
N LYS A 96 -2.57 -12.03 14.34
CA LYS A 96 -1.36 -12.85 14.51
C LYS A 96 -0.60 -12.46 15.79
N CYS A 97 -0.54 -11.17 16.12
CA CYS A 97 0.09 -10.70 17.36
C CYS A 97 -0.61 -11.24 18.59
N LEU A 98 -1.95 -11.35 18.61
CA LEU A 98 -2.69 -11.95 19.74
C LEU A 98 -2.23 -13.40 19.99
N ALA A 99 -2.07 -14.19 18.91
CA ALA A 99 -1.60 -15.57 19.00
C ALA A 99 -0.12 -15.62 19.45
N ARG A 100 0.75 -14.81 18.82
CA ARG A 100 2.19 -14.75 19.11
C ARG A 100 2.49 -14.35 20.55
N PHE A 101 1.67 -13.49 21.16
CA PHE A 101 1.83 -13.08 22.55
C PHE A 101 1.10 -14.00 23.54
N GLY A 102 0.39 -15.02 23.06
CA GLY A 102 -0.37 -15.94 23.92
C GLY A 102 -1.57 -15.30 24.59
N VAL A 103 -2.10 -14.19 24.06
CA VAL A 103 -3.18 -13.41 24.67
C VAL A 103 -4.52 -13.52 23.94
N ALA A 104 -4.65 -14.41 22.97
CA ALA A 104 -5.87 -14.52 22.16
C ALA A 104 -7.13 -14.73 23.03
N GLY A 105 -7.05 -15.50 24.13
CA GLY A 105 -8.16 -15.70 25.04
C GLY A 105 -8.59 -14.46 25.87
N ARG A 106 -7.80 -13.39 25.83
CA ARG A 106 -8.14 -12.11 26.49
C ARG A 106 -8.86 -11.13 25.58
N PHE A 107 -9.08 -11.49 24.32
CA PHE A 107 -9.67 -10.62 23.32
C PHE A 107 -10.84 -11.28 22.59
N GLN A 108 -11.85 -10.49 22.30
CA GLN A 108 -12.90 -10.83 21.37
C GLN A 108 -12.59 -10.22 20.00
N VAL A 109 -12.52 -11.04 18.96
CA VAL A 109 -12.25 -10.63 17.59
C VAL A 109 -13.53 -10.67 16.79
N ASN A 110 -14.02 -9.51 16.33
CA ASN A 110 -15.16 -9.39 15.42
C ASN A 110 -14.66 -9.16 13.98
N LYS A 111 -14.72 -10.21 13.16
CA LYS A 111 -14.27 -10.15 11.77
C LYS A 111 -15.24 -9.36 10.86
N SER A 112 -16.52 -9.30 11.19
CA SER A 112 -17.52 -8.58 10.38
C SER A 112 -17.37 -7.08 10.55
N GLU A 113 -17.25 -6.61 11.78
CA GLU A 113 -17.10 -5.20 12.14
C GLU A 113 -15.65 -4.73 12.13
N MET A 114 -14.71 -5.67 11.90
CA MET A 114 -13.28 -5.39 11.95
C MET A 114 -12.90 -4.66 13.26
N SER A 115 -13.13 -5.33 14.39
CA SER A 115 -12.78 -4.83 15.70
C SER A 115 -12.20 -5.93 16.59
N VAL A 116 -11.33 -5.51 17.50
CA VAL A 116 -10.69 -6.38 18.50
C VAL A 116 -10.91 -5.73 19.87
N THR A 117 -11.62 -6.41 20.76
CA THR A 117 -12.01 -5.87 22.07
C THR A 117 -11.29 -6.65 23.17
N CYS A 118 -10.60 -5.94 24.06
CA CYS A 118 -10.02 -6.52 25.26
C CYS A 118 -11.12 -6.84 26.27
N LEU A 119 -11.25 -8.10 26.67
CA LEU A 119 -12.30 -8.58 27.57
C LEU A 119 -12.13 -8.07 29.02
N GLN A 120 -10.89 -7.74 29.42
CA GLN A 120 -10.58 -7.33 30.77
C GLN A 120 -11.00 -5.89 31.07
N ASN A 121 -10.77 -4.97 30.14
CA ASN A 121 -10.97 -3.54 30.34
C ASN A 121 -11.95 -2.89 29.37
N GLY A 122 -12.42 -3.63 28.34
CA GLY A 122 -13.37 -3.19 27.33
C GLY A 122 -12.79 -2.22 26.29
N THR A 123 -11.47 -2.01 26.28
CA THR A 123 -10.81 -1.18 25.24
C THR A 123 -10.75 -1.90 23.91
N GLN A 124 -10.63 -1.12 22.82
CA GLN A 124 -10.79 -1.63 21.47
C GLN A 124 -9.67 -1.20 20.53
N ILE A 125 -9.35 -2.09 19.60
CA ILE A 125 -8.64 -1.78 18.36
C ILE A 125 -9.67 -1.83 17.24
N LEU A 126 -9.91 -0.68 16.61
CA LEU A 126 -10.91 -0.46 15.57
C LEU A 126 -10.20 -0.24 14.23
N PHE A 127 -10.82 -0.66 13.13
CA PHE A 127 -10.23 -0.55 11.80
C PHE A 127 -11.22 0.14 10.84
N LEU A 128 -10.74 1.13 10.10
CA LEU A 128 -11.57 1.93 9.20
C LEU A 128 -10.78 2.43 7.99
N GLY A 129 -11.43 2.41 6.81
CA GLY A 129 -10.88 3.08 5.62
C GLY A 129 -11.20 4.57 5.62
N LEU A 130 -10.30 5.37 5.03
CA LEU A 130 -10.51 6.81 4.83
C LEU A 130 -11.41 7.10 3.63
N ASP A 131 -11.74 6.07 2.83
CA ASP A 131 -12.73 6.13 1.74
C ASP A 131 -14.17 6.35 2.22
N ASP A 132 -14.43 6.24 3.53
CA ASP A 132 -15.72 6.53 4.15
C ASP A 132 -15.58 7.58 5.26
N VAL A 133 -15.51 8.85 4.84
CA VAL A 133 -15.30 10.01 5.72
C VAL A 133 -16.41 10.16 6.78
N GLU A 134 -17.66 9.78 6.46
CA GLU A 134 -18.78 9.89 7.41
C GLU A 134 -18.63 8.88 8.56
N LYS A 135 -18.18 7.67 8.29
CA LYS A 135 -17.89 6.69 9.34
C LYS A 135 -16.77 7.15 10.27
N ILE A 136 -15.76 7.85 9.74
CA ILE A 136 -14.70 8.43 10.57
C ILE A 136 -15.27 9.38 11.60
N LYS A 137 -16.25 10.21 11.22
CA LYS A 137 -16.86 11.21 12.11
C LYS A 137 -17.69 10.58 13.23
N SER A 138 -18.33 9.45 12.97
CA SER A 138 -19.26 8.77 13.88
C SER A 138 -18.59 7.70 14.76
N LEU A 139 -17.41 7.18 14.35
CA LEU A 139 -16.76 6.07 15.05
C LEU A 139 -16.33 6.48 16.48
N THR A 140 -16.78 5.73 17.46
CA THR A 140 -16.45 5.93 18.86
C THR A 140 -16.20 4.55 19.49
N PRO A 141 -15.14 4.39 20.31
CA PRO A 141 -14.96 3.17 21.07
C PRO A 141 -16.17 2.92 22.00
N ALA A 142 -16.52 1.66 22.22
CA ALA A 142 -17.63 1.29 23.09
C ALA A 142 -17.40 1.77 24.53
N ARG A 143 -16.14 1.92 24.95
CA ARG A 143 -15.75 2.39 26.28
C ARG A 143 -14.59 3.39 26.20
N GLY A 144 -14.72 4.53 26.86
CA GLY A 144 -13.67 5.55 26.96
C GLY A 144 -13.46 6.37 25.68
N ALA A 145 -12.38 7.13 25.63
CA ALA A 145 -12.03 7.97 24.50
C ALA A 145 -11.01 7.28 23.60
N LEU A 146 -10.95 7.71 22.32
CA LEU A 146 -9.89 7.32 21.40
C LEU A 146 -8.57 7.93 21.88
N THR A 147 -7.57 7.09 22.09
CA THR A 147 -6.24 7.50 22.58
C THR A 147 -5.17 7.48 21.52
N ASP A 148 -5.34 6.60 20.53
CA ASP A 148 -4.35 6.35 19.48
C ASP A 148 -5.00 6.27 18.11
N VAL A 149 -4.33 6.83 17.13
CA VAL A 149 -4.62 6.61 15.70
C VAL A 149 -3.34 6.12 15.05
N TRP A 150 -3.44 5.03 14.31
CA TRP A 150 -2.36 4.56 13.45
C TRP A 150 -2.81 4.58 12.00
N VAL A 151 -2.10 5.34 11.18
CA VAL A 151 -2.29 5.44 9.73
C VAL A 151 -1.23 4.58 9.05
N GLU A 152 -1.64 3.47 8.47
CA GLU A 152 -0.77 2.58 7.70
C GLU A 152 -0.74 3.01 6.24
N GLU A 153 0.42 2.98 5.62
CA GLU A 153 0.69 3.51 4.28
C GLU A 153 0.27 4.99 4.14
N ALA A 154 0.77 5.83 5.07
CA ALA A 154 0.37 7.23 5.14
C ALA A 154 0.71 8.05 3.87
N THR A 155 1.55 7.55 2.99
CA THR A 155 1.79 8.10 1.64
C THR A 155 0.60 7.98 0.70
N GLU A 156 -0.38 7.11 1.02
CA GLU A 156 -1.63 7.00 0.27
C GLU A 156 -2.66 8.08 0.67
N THR A 157 -2.44 8.82 1.77
CA THR A 157 -3.43 9.69 2.39
C THR A 157 -3.20 11.18 2.09
N ALA A 158 -4.29 11.96 2.05
CA ALA A 158 -4.19 13.40 1.93
C ALA A 158 -3.92 14.08 3.29
N TRP A 159 -3.26 15.24 3.29
CA TRP A 159 -3.06 16.04 4.50
C TRP A 159 -4.37 16.38 5.22
N ALA A 160 -5.45 16.61 4.47
CA ALA A 160 -6.76 16.92 5.03
C ALA A 160 -7.32 15.78 5.89
N ASP A 161 -7.10 14.53 5.50
CA ASP A 161 -7.55 13.34 6.22
C ASP A 161 -6.82 13.23 7.56
N ILE A 162 -5.52 13.46 7.56
CA ILE A 162 -4.72 13.48 8.79
C ILE A 162 -5.23 14.54 9.77
N LYS A 163 -5.55 15.74 9.28
CA LYS A 163 -6.13 16.80 10.12
C LYS A 163 -7.49 16.43 10.72
N GLN A 164 -8.30 15.65 10.00
CA GLN A 164 -9.55 15.13 10.54
C GLN A 164 -9.30 14.08 11.64
N LEU A 165 -8.34 13.17 11.42
CA LEU A 165 -7.95 12.17 12.41
C LEU A 165 -7.38 12.80 13.69
N GLU A 166 -6.56 13.84 13.57
CA GLU A 166 -6.06 14.61 14.73
C GLU A 166 -7.19 15.18 15.59
N LYS A 167 -8.26 15.69 14.95
CA LYS A 167 -9.46 16.21 15.65
C LYS A 167 -10.25 15.11 16.37
N ARG A 168 -10.12 13.84 15.97
CA ARG A 168 -10.73 12.70 16.64
C ARG A 168 -10.03 12.35 17.95
N LEU A 169 -8.75 12.63 18.07
CA LEU A 169 -7.96 12.44 19.27
C LEU A 169 -8.29 13.50 20.33
N ARG A 170 -9.53 13.49 20.82
CA ARG A 170 -10.11 14.42 21.81
C ARG A 170 -10.75 13.67 22.99
N GLY A 171 -11.23 14.39 23.98
CA GLY A 171 -11.85 13.87 25.20
C GLY A 171 -10.83 13.65 26.33
N VAL A 172 -11.34 13.38 27.53
CA VAL A 172 -10.52 13.16 28.73
C VAL A 172 -10.02 11.73 28.77
N THR A 173 -8.73 11.56 29.01
CA THR A 173 -8.08 10.26 29.16
C THR A 173 -6.81 10.43 30.01
N ARG A 174 -6.44 9.38 30.74
CA ARG A 174 -5.17 9.33 31.47
C ARG A 174 -3.95 9.17 30.58
N HIS A 175 -4.15 8.72 29.32
CA HIS A 175 -3.08 8.47 28.38
C HIS A 175 -2.81 9.70 27.50
N LYS A 176 -1.56 9.98 27.23
CA LYS A 176 -1.20 10.92 26.15
C LYS A 176 -1.71 10.37 24.82
N LYS A 177 -2.38 11.20 24.04
CA LYS A 177 -2.91 10.82 22.73
C LYS A 177 -1.82 10.82 21.69
N ARG A 178 -1.82 9.82 20.81
CA ARG A 178 -0.77 9.62 19.80
C ARG A 178 -1.38 9.44 18.40
N LEU A 179 -0.79 10.12 17.43
CA LEU A 179 -0.96 9.86 16.00
C LEU A 179 0.31 9.18 15.49
N THR A 180 0.17 7.96 14.99
CA THR A 180 1.28 7.19 14.42
C THR A 180 1.09 7.07 12.91
N LEU A 181 2.12 7.38 12.14
CA LEU A 181 2.14 7.25 10.68
C LEU A 181 3.20 6.23 10.30
N SER A 182 2.85 5.28 9.42
CA SER A 182 3.81 4.31 8.88
C SER A 182 3.72 4.26 7.36
N PHE A 183 4.88 4.24 6.67
CA PHE A 183 4.95 4.27 5.22
C PHE A 183 6.34 3.93 4.66
N ASN A 184 6.40 3.71 3.35
CA ASN A 184 7.64 3.74 2.57
C ASN A 184 7.80 5.13 1.93
N PRO A 185 9.02 5.72 1.91
CA PRO A 185 9.25 7.12 1.52
C PRO A 185 9.29 7.29 -0.01
N VAL A 186 8.14 7.29 -0.66
CA VAL A 186 8.03 7.23 -2.14
C VAL A 186 8.49 8.51 -2.85
N SER A 187 8.27 9.72 -2.27
CA SER A 187 8.64 10.96 -2.95
C SER A 187 8.90 12.11 -1.97
N ARG A 188 9.96 12.87 -2.21
CA ARG A 188 10.25 14.13 -1.50
C ARG A 188 9.20 15.21 -1.75
N GLY A 189 8.48 15.16 -2.87
CA GLY A 189 7.36 16.04 -3.17
C GLY A 189 6.12 15.80 -2.31
N HIS A 190 6.05 14.71 -1.57
CA HIS A 190 4.90 14.37 -0.75
C HIS A 190 4.77 15.30 0.47
N TRP A 191 3.52 15.62 0.90
CA TRP A 191 3.24 16.47 2.06
C TRP A 191 3.92 15.99 3.35
N LEU A 192 4.10 14.68 3.53
CA LEU A 192 4.83 14.10 4.67
C LEU A 192 6.27 14.62 4.75
N TYR A 193 6.98 14.62 3.61
CA TYR A 193 8.35 15.13 3.58
C TYR A 193 8.42 16.60 3.99
N ARG A 194 7.59 17.44 3.39
CA ARG A 194 7.56 18.88 3.66
C ARG A 194 7.17 19.21 5.10
N SER A 195 6.27 18.40 5.70
CA SER A 195 5.75 18.67 7.05
C SER A 195 6.67 18.21 8.17
N TYR A 196 7.47 17.15 7.95
CA TYR A 196 8.16 16.49 9.06
C TYR A 196 9.64 16.22 8.83
N PHE A 197 10.17 16.30 7.60
CA PHE A 197 11.51 15.79 7.29
C PHE A 197 12.53 16.87 6.92
N ARG A 198 12.18 18.14 7.05
CA ARG A 198 13.08 19.24 6.69
C ARG A 198 14.41 19.18 7.46
N ASP A 199 14.36 18.87 8.74
CA ASP A 199 15.50 18.79 9.65
C ASP A 199 15.79 17.35 10.13
N PHE A 200 15.34 16.35 9.36
CA PHE A 200 15.54 14.95 9.72
C PHE A 200 17.00 14.54 9.57
N PRO A 201 17.65 13.98 10.62
CA PRO A 201 19.04 13.56 10.55
C PRO A 201 19.18 12.22 9.82
N GLU A 202 19.52 12.26 8.54
CA GLU A 202 19.65 11.08 7.68
C GLU A 202 20.67 10.06 8.19
N GLU A 203 21.74 10.50 8.84
CA GLU A 203 22.81 9.64 9.34
C GLU A 203 22.34 8.73 10.48
N THR A 204 21.65 9.30 11.47
CA THR A 204 21.17 8.52 12.62
C THR A 204 19.85 7.81 12.33
N GLY A 205 19.06 8.30 11.39
CA GLY A 205 17.76 7.76 11.06
C GLY A 205 16.70 7.93 12.15
N ILE A 206 16.98 8.73 13.19
CA ILE A 206 16.09 8.98 14.32
C ILE A 206 16.06 10.47 14.64
N TYR A 207 14.84 11.04 14.64
CA TYR A 207 14.57 12.37 15.18
C TYR A 207 13.62 12.24 16.36
N ARG A 208 13.89 12.98 17.45
CA ARG A 208 13.04 12.96 18.63
C ARG A 208 13.07 14.28 19.38
N ASP A 209 11.88 14.86 19.58
CA ASP A 209 11.65 15.95 20.52
C ASP A 209 10.43 15.65 21.43
N ASP A 210 9.87 16.66 22.10
CA ASP A 210 8.72 16.49 23.00
C ASP A 210 7.42 16.12 22.28
N ALA A 211 7.25 16.54 21.01
CA ALA A 211 6.02 16.40 20.23
C ALA A 211 6.12 15.38 19.11
N LEU A 212 7.31 15.19 18.53
CA LEU A 212 7.56 14.42 17.33
C LEU A 212 8.63 13.35 17.56
N LEU A 213 8.35 12.16 17.06
CA LEU A 213 9.29 11.06 16.94
C LEU A 213 9.30 10.58 15.49
N ILE A 214 10.47 10.49 14.86
CA ILE A 214 10.64 9.89 13.53
C ILE A 214 11.69 8.80 13.63
N VAL A 215 11.39 7.63 13.08
CA VAL A 215 12.27 6.46 13.10
C VAL A 215 12.34 5.87 11.70
N ARG A 216 13.54 5.84 11.10
CA ARG A 216 13.83 5.12 9.85
C ARG A 216 14.29 3.71 10.15
N THR A 217 13.76 2.74 9.41
CA THR A 217 14.19 1.34 9.50
C THR A 217 14.22 0.69 8.11
N THR A 218 15.07 -0.31 7.98
CA THR A 218 15.26 -1.05 6.73
C THR A 218 15.14 -2.55 6.99
N TYR A 219 15.22 -3.37 5.95
CA TYR A 219 15.31 -4.82 6.06
C TYR A 219 16.47 -5.29 6.95
N ARG A 220 17.55 -4.50 7.07
CA ARG A 220 18.73 -4.81 7.91
C ARG A 220 18.40 -4.84 9.39
N ASP A 221 17.42 -4.06 9.80
CA ASP A 221 16.94 -3.96 11.17
C ASP A 221 16.00 -5.11 11.56
N ASN A 222 15.57 -5.92 10.57
CA ASN A 222 14.64 -7.01 10.78
C ASN A 222 15.34 -8.36 10.85
N ARG A 223 15.49 -8.88 12.06
CA ARG A 223 16.10 -10.20 12.29
C ARG A 223 15.22 -11.40 11.90
N PHE A 224 13.93 -11.16 11.66
CA PHE A 224 12.97 -12.20 11.31
C PHE A 224 12.84 -12.43 9.80
N LEU A 225 13.54 -11.65 8.98
CA LEU A 225 13.59 -11.89 7.54
C LEU A 225 14.37 -13.16 7.21
N THR A 226 13.82 -13.92 6.27
CA THR A 226 14.54 -15.07 5.71
C THR A 226 15.73 -14.62 4.87
N ALA A 227 16.67 -15.52 4.62
CA ALA A 227 17.80 -15.23 3.74
C ALA A 227 17.33 -14.89 2.31
N ASP A 228 16.29 -15.57 1.82
CA ASP A 228 15.74 -15.34 0.48
C ASP A 228 15.05 -13.99 0.36
N ASP A 229 14.28 -13.57 1.38
CA ASP A 229 13.64 -12.25 1.40
C ASP A 229 14.69 -11.13 1.42
N ARG A 230 15.74 -11.30 2.20
CA ARG A 230 16.87 -10.37 2.26
C ARG A 230 17.58 -10.27 0.92
N LYS A 231 17.88 -11.41 0.31
CA LYS A 231 18.51 -11.48 -1.00
C LYS A 231 17.67 -10.79 -2.07
N ALA A 232 16.36 -11.00 -2.07
CA ALA A 232 15.45 -10.36 -3.02
C ALA A 232 15.49 -8.82 -2.93
N LEU A 233 15.61 -8.26 -1.71
CA LEU A 233 15.76 -6.82 -1.52
C LEU A 233 17.16 -6.32 -1.92
N GLU A 234 18.21 -7.10 -1.68
CA GLU A 234 19.58 -6.74 -2.01
C GLU A 234 19.87 -6.79 -3.53
N GLU A 235 19.18 -7.69 -4.24
CA GLU A 235 19.31 -7.87 -5.70
C GLU A 235 18.40 -6.91 -6.50
N GLU A 236 17.65 -6.00 -5.85
CA GLU A 236 16.85 -5.00 -6.56
C GLU A 236 17.75 -4.09 -7.43
N ARG A 237 17.47 -4.10 -8.73
CA ARG A 237 18.29 -3.40 -9.74
C ARG A 237 17.71 -2.04 -10.13
N ASP A 238 16.42 -1.83 -9.93
CA ASP A 238 15.83 -0.54 -10.23
C ASP A 238 16.30 0.51 -9.20
N PRO A 239 16.90 1.61 -9.62
CA PRO A 239 17.44 2.60 -8.71
C PRO A 239 16.39 3.20 -7.78
N PHE A 240 15.19 3.51 -8.28
CA PHE A 240 14.10 4.08 -7.50
C PHE A 240 13.57 3.06 -6.48
N PHE A 241 13.30 1.82 -6.92
CA PHE A 241 12.83 0.76 -6.03
C PHE A 241 13.86 0.42 -4.95
N ARG A 242 15.13 0.36 -5.34
CA ARG A 242 16.22 0.16 -4.39
C ARG A 242 16.28 1.30 -3.36
N GLN A 243 16.20 2.55 -3.81
CA GLN A 243 16.21 3.71 -2.92
C GLN A 243 15.06 3.67 -1.92
N VAL A 244 13.83 3.51 -2.40
CA VAL A 244 12.61 3.58 -1.59
C VAL A 244 12.41 2.32 -0.74
N TYR A 245 12.41 1.15 -1.39
CA TYR A 245 11.95 -0.09 -0.74
C TYR A 245 13.08 -0.90 -0.11
N THR A 246 14.32 -0.80 -0.62
CA THR A 246 15.46 -1.47 0.01
C THR A 246 16.12 -0.57 1.05
N LEU A 247 16.52 0.64 0.67
CA LEU A 247 17.28 1.54 1.54
C LEU A 247 16.39 2.39 2.47
N GLY A 248 15.08 2.47 2.20
CA GLY A 248 14.16 3.27 2.99
C GLY A 248 14.47 4.77 2.94
N GLU A 249 14.97 5.22 1.81
CA GLU A 249 15.29 6.62 1.53
C GLU A 249 14.20 7.26 0.68
N TRP A 250 14.06 8.57 0.81
CA TRP A 250 13.09 9.31 0.02
C TRP A 250 13.40 9.25 -1.46
N GLY A 251 12.46 8.71 -2.24
CA GLY A 251 12.58 8.63 -3.69
C GLY A 251 12.67 10.01 -4.34
N VAL A 252 13.50 10.11 -5.35
CA VAL A 252 13.57 11.25 -6.25
C VAL A 252 12.95 10.79 -7.56
N MET A 253 11.70 11.18 -7.78
CA MET A 253 11.05 10.99 -9.07
C MET A 253 11.38 12.20 -9.94
N GLY A 254 11.95 11.98 -11.10
CA GLY A 254 12.24 13.04 -12.07
C GLY A 254 12.01 12.54 -13.49
N GLY A 255 11.40 13.37 -14.34
CA GLY A 255 11.23 13.09 -15.76
C GLY A 255 10.08 12.13 -16.10
N ALA A 256 10.28 11.28 -17.11
CA ALA A 256 9.27 10.37 -17.64
C ALA A 256 8.83 9.31 -16.61
N VAL A 257 7.53 9.05 -16.53
CA VAL A 257 6.95 8.00 -15.66
C VAL A 257 7.42 6.61 -16.09
N LEU A 258 7.39 6.36 -17.40
CA LEU A 258 7.85 5.12 -18.00
C LEU A 258 9.05 5.43 -18.89
N SER A 259 10.26 5.10 -18.44
CA SER A 259 11.51 5.44 -19.13
C SER A 259 12.19 4.24 -19.80
N LYS A 260 11.80 3.01 -19.44
CA LYS A 260 12.42 1.77 -19.96
C LYS A 260 11.71 1.26 -21.21
N TRP A 261 11.75 2.03 -22.29
CA TRP A 261 11.15 1.61 -23.54
C TRP A 261 12.04 1.88 -24.76
N LYS A 262 11.81 1.13 -25.82
CA LYS A 262 12.46 1.31 -27.11
C LYS A 262 11.53 0.88 -28.25
N THR A 263 11.78 1.36 -29.46
CA THR A 263 11.13 0.86 -30.66
C THR A 263 11.88 -0.37 -31.18
N GLY A 264 11.15 -1.39 -31.59
CA GLY A 264 11.72 -2.62 -32.13
C GLY A 264 10.65 -3.56 -32.65
N ASN A 265 11.06 -4.55 -33.42
CA ASN A 265 10.14 -5.56 -33.91
C ASN A 265 9.83 -6.59 -32.81
N PRO A 266 8.56 -7.01 -32.64
CA PRO A 266 8.22 -8.11 -31.77
C PRO A 266 8.85 -9.41 -32.29
N PRO A 267 9.02 -10.42 -31.43
CA PRO A 267 9.44 -11.75 -31.87
C PRO A 267 8.45 -12.35 -32.88
N ASP A 268 8.95 -13.13 -33.84
CA ASP A 268 8.15 -13.74 -34.90
C ASP A 268 7.07 -14.70 -34.33
N GLU A 269 7.37 -15.39 -33.26
CA GLU A 269 6.41 -16.25 -32.55
C GLU A 269 5.80 -15.54 -31.36
N THR A 270 4.46 -15.45 -31.33
CA THR A 270 3.69 -14.88 -30.22
C THR A 270 2.72 -15.92 -29.66
N PRO A 271 3.12 -16.68 -28.63
CA PRO A 271 2.24 -17.64 -27.99
C PRO A 271 0.96 -16.98 -27.46
N ARG A 272 -0.19 -17.58 -27.76
CA ARG A 272 -1.51 -17.00 -27.44
C ARG A 272 -1.70 -16.75 -25.94
N GLU A 273 -1.12 -17.58 -25.10
CA GLU A 273 -1.15 -17.46 -23.62
C GLU A 273 -0.40 -16.23 -23.11
N GLU A 274 0.53 -15.69 -23.88
CA GLU A 274 1.28 -14.49 -23.59
C GLU A 274 0.60 -13.22 -24.10
N MET A 275 -0.44 -13.36 -24.94
CA MET A 275 -1.17 -12.23 -25.53
C MET A 275 -2.10 -11.58 -24.49
N ARG A 276 -2.14 -10.26 -24.51
CA ARG A 276 -3.01 -9.43 -23.67
C ARG A 276 -3.64 -8.33 -24.49
N CYS A 277 -4.86 -7.94 -24.11
CA CYS A 277 -5.52 -6.78 -24.67
C CYS A 277 -6.18 -5.98 -23.56
N GLY A 278 -5.99 -4.67 -23.55
CA GLY A 278 -6.62 -3.74 -22.63
C GLY A 278 -7.34 -2.64 -23.37
N LEU A 279 -8.37 -2.09 -22.73
CA LEU A 279 -9.23 -1.05 -23.28
C LEU A 279 -9.50 0.02 -22.22
N ASP A 280 -9.23 1.26 -22.56
CA ASP A 280 -9.69 2.45 -21.88
C ASP A 280 -10.83 3.09 -22.68
N PHE A 281 -11.97 3.37 -22.02
CA PHE A 281 -13.13 3.94 -22.69
C PHE A 281 -13.00 5.46 -22.79
N GLY A 282 -13.35 5.98 -23.95
CA GLY A 282 -13.53 7.39 -24.24
C GLY A 282 -14.60 7.57 -25.30
N TYR A 283 -15.15 8.79 -25.42
CA TYR A 283 -16.16 9.06 -26.44
C TYR A 283 -15.98 10.41 -27.12
N ALA A 284 -16.32 11.51 -26.46
CA ALA A 284 -16.45 12.81 -27.13
C ALA A 284 -15.11 13.58 -27.22
N LYS A 285 -14.48 13.84 -26.07
CA LYS A 285 -13.19 14.55 -25.98
C LYS A 285 -12.04 13.57 -25.78
N ASP A 286 -12.26 12.58 -24.95
CA ASP A 286 -11.28 11.57 -24.65
C ASP A 286 -11.38 10.43 -25.67
N PRO A 287 -10.28 10.02 -26.30
CA PRO A 287 -10.28 8.92 -27.23
C PRO A 287 -10.56 7.59 -26.54
N CYS A 288 -11.25 6.69 -27.21
CA CYS A 288 -11.22 5.28 -26.85
C CYS A 288 -9.86 4.71 -27.25
N ALA A 289 -9.19 4.04 -26.34
CA ALA A 289 -7.83 3.54 -26.54
C ALA A 289 -7.73 2.04 -26.20
N ALA A 290 -7.14 1.24 -27.10
CA ALA A 290 -6.86 -0.15 -26.85
C ALA A 290 -5.43 -0.52 -27.22
N VAL A 291 -4.86 -1.46 -26.48
CA VAL A 291 -3.50 -1.95 -26.68
C VAL A 291 -3.51 -3.47 -26.81
N LEU A 292 -2.90 -3.97 -27.87
CA LEU A 292 -2.60 -5.38 -28.05
C LEU A 292 -1.11 -5.61 -27.77
N LEU A 293 -0.81 -6.52 -26.86
CA LEU A 293 0.56 -6.79 -26.47
C LEU A 293 0.83 -8.27 -26.21
N ARG A 294 2.11 -8.63 -26.27
CA ARG A 294 2.67 -9.87 -25.73
C ARG A 294 3.46 -9.58 -24.47
N PHE A 295 3.21 -10.33 -23.40
CA PHE A 295 4.02 -10.29 -22.20
C PHE A 295 4.90 -11.54 -22.06
N ASP A 296 6.20 -11.40 -22.36
CA ASP A 296 7.20 -12.44 -22.07
C ASP A 296 7.53 -12.43 -20.59
N ARG A 297 6.84 -13.29 -19.82
CA ARG A 297 7.01 -13.36 -18.36
C ARG A 297 8.41 -13.80 -17.93
N ARG A 298 9.12 -14.57 -18.78
CA ARG A 298 10.47 -15.08 -18.44
C ARG A 298 11.50 -13.96 -18.53
N LYS A 299 11.38 -13.11 -19.54
CA LYS A 299 12.27 -11.94 -19.73
C LYS A 299 11.81 -10.69 -19.01
N GLY A 300 10.55 -10.63 -18.59
CA GLY A 300 9.95 -9.43 -18.02
C GLY A 300 9.75 -8.30 -19.06
N VAL A 301 9.56 -8.66 -20.33
CA VAL A 301 9.45 -7.73 -21.44
C VAL A 301 8.03 -7.67 -21.98
N LEU A 302 7.51 -6.46 -22.19
CA LEU A 302 6.23 -6.19 -22.83
C LEU A 302 6.46 -5.75 -24.27
N TYR A 303 5.97 -6.51 -25.24
CA TYR A 303 6.00 -6.15 -26.66
C TYR A 303 4.63 -5.60 -27.05
N ILE A 304 4.55 -4.28 -27.28
CA ILE A 304 3.33 -3.64 -27.78
C ILE A 304 3.27 -3.90 -29.28
N LEU A 305 2.27 -4.67 -29.70
CA LEU A 305 2.15 -5.18 -31.05
C LEU A 305 1.34 -4.24 -31.93
N ASP A 306 0.25 -3.71 -31.38
CA ASP A 306 -0.67 -2.83 -32.09
C ASP A 306 -1.44 -1.94 -31.10
N GLU A 307 -1.99 -0.83 -31.60
CA GLU A 307 -2.73 0.16 -30.84
C GLU A 307 -3.97 0.65 -31.59
N LEU A 308 -5.03 0.97 -30.85
CA LEU A 308 -6.23 1.63 -31.34
C LEU A 308 -6.42 2.91 -30.52
N ARG A 309 -6.56 4.06 -31.18
CA ARG A 309 -6.89 5.34 -30.54
C ARG A 309 -7.82 6.13 -31.45
N GLU A 310 -9.08 6.31 -31.04
CA GLU A 310 -10.09 6.97 -31.86
C GLU A 310 -11.18 7.60 -30.98
N THR A 311 -11.67 8.78 -31.38
CA THR A 311 -12.80 9.47 -30.73
C THR A 311 -14.12 9.23 -31.46
N GLY A 312 -15.23 9.34 -30.75
CA GLY A 312 -16.57 9.24 -31.34
C GLY A 312 -17.00 7.83 -31.73
N LEU A 313 -16.33 6.78 -31.21
CA LEU A 313 -16.73 5.39 -31.45
C LEU A 313 -17.96 5.04 -30.60
N THR A 314 -19.03 4.60 -31.28
CA THR A 314 -20.15 3.91 -30.62
C THR A 314 -19.74 2.47 -30.25
N ASN A 315 -20.39 1.86 -29.27
CA ASN A 315 -20.00 0.54 -28.76
C ASN A 315 -20.09 -0.58 -29.80
N ASP A 316 -20.98 -0.47 -30.78
CA ASP A 316 -21.06 -1.39 -31.92
C ASP A 316 -19.83 -1.30 -32.83
N ARG A 317 -19.44 -0.09 -33.22
CA ARG A 317 -18.23 0.14 -34.02
C ARG A 317 -16.95 -0.21 -33.28
N LEU A 318 -16.91 0.07 -31.98
CA LEU A 318 -15.81 -0.32 -31.12
C LEU A 318 -15.69 -1.84 -31.06
N ALA A 319 -16.83 -2.56 -30.94
CA ALA A 319 -16.83 -4.02 -30.94
C ALA A 319 -16.28 -4.61 -32.24
N ASP A 320 -16.70 -4.11 -33.40
CA ASP A 320 -16.17 -4.54 -34.70
C ASP A 320 -14.65 -4.36 -34.79
N LYS A 321 -14.15 -3.20 -34.34
CA LYS A 321 -12.72 -2.92 -34.30
C LYS A 321 -11.98 -3.85 -33.36
N LEU A 322 -12.50 -4.07 -32.14
CA LEU A 322 -11.88 -4.95 -31.15
C LEU A 322 -11.86 -6.42 -31.60
N LEU A 323 -12.91 -6.90 -32.29
CA LEU A 323 -12.93 -8.24 -32.83
C LEU A 323 -11.87 -8.42 -33.94
N SER A 324 -11.67 -7.40 -34.77
CA SER A 324 -10.59 -7.40 -35.76
C SER A 324 -9.19 -7.27 -35.10
N PHE A 325 -9.07 -6.45 -34.09
CA PHE A 325 -7.83 -6.10 -33.39
C PHE A 325 -7.31 -7.22 -32.47
N ALA A 326 -8.18 -7.75 -31.60
CA ALA A 326 -7.83 -8.72 -30.58
C ALA A 326 -8.37 -10.15 -30.87
N GLY A 327 -9.23 -10.30 -31.87
CA GLY A 327 -9.89 -11.57 -32.17
C GLY A 327 -10.69 -12.09 -30.98
N ASN A 328 -10.41 -13.31 -30.57
CA ASN A 328 -11.09 -13.96 -29.43
C ASN A 328 -10.28 -13.89 -28.12
N LEU A 329 -9.36 -12.92 -27.98
CA LEU A 329 -8.66 -12.68 -26.73
C LEU A 329 -9.59 -12.02 -25.69
N PRO A 330 -9.36 -12.24 -24.39
CA PRO A 330 -9.99 -11.42 -23.37
C PRO A 330 -9.52 -9.96 -23.48
N VAL A 331 -10.46 -9.02 -23.51
CA VAL A 331 -10.19 -7.58 -23.47
C VAL A 331 -10.49 -7.07 -22.07
N VAL A 332 -9.47 -6.65 -21.34
CA VAL A 332 -9.63 -6.09 -19.98
C VAL A 332 -9.96 -4.61 -20.12
N CYS A 333 -11.15 -4.24 -19.69
CA CYS A 333 -11.73 -2.91 -19.90
C CYS A 333 -11.76 -2.11 -18.60
N ASP A 334 -11.70 -0.78 -18.70
CA ASP A 334 -12.03 0.07 -17.55
C ASP A 334 -13.36 -0.32 -16.93
N SER A 335 -13.37 -0.59 -15.62
CA SER A 335 -14.57 -1.01 -14.88
C SER A 335 -15.53 0.13 -14.52
N ALA A 336 -15.18 1.39 -14.81
CA ALA A 336 -16.07 2.53 -14.61
C ALA A 336 -17.27 2.52 -15.58
N GLU A 337 -17.16 1.78 -16.70
CA GLU A 337 -18.15 1.73 -17.78
C GLU A 337 -18.88 0.36 -17.90
N PRO A 338 -19.63 -0.08 -16.85
CA PRO A 338 -20.24 -1.42 -16.85
C PRO A 338 -21.27 -1.63 -17.96
N LYS A 339 -21.95 -0.56 -18.41
CA LYS A 339 -22.91 -0.62 -19.51
C LYS A 339 -22.20 -0.89 -20.83
N SER A 340 -21.13 -0.18 -21.12
CA SER A 340 -20.31 -0.35 -22.33
C SER A 340 -19.70 -1.75 -22.37
N ILE A 341 -19.22 -2.28 -21.25
CA ILE A 341 -18.74 -3.66 -21.13
C ILE A 341 -19.86 -4.67 -21.47
N ALA A 342 -21.08 -4.46 -20.95
CA ALA A 342 -22.21 -5.35 -21.22
C ALA A 342 -22.60 -5.32 -22.72
N GLU A 343 -22.56 -4.17 -23.35
CA GLU A 343 -22.83 -4.02 -24.80
C GLU A 343 -21.77 -4.69 -25.64
N LEU A 344 -20.47 -4.47 -25.36
CA LEU A 344 -19.38 -5.14 -26.06
C LEU A 344 -19.52 -6.67 -26.00
N ARG A 345 -19.95 -7.22 -24.87
CA ARG A 345 -20.24 -8.66 -24.73
C ARG A 345 -21.37 -9.12 -25.64
N ARG A 346 -22.43 -8.32 -25.80
CA ARG A 346 -23.53 -8.61 -26.74
C ARG A 346 -23.09 -8.65 -28.18
N PHE A 347 -22.10 -7.82 -28.53
CA PHE A 347 -21.46 -7.80 -29.85
C PHE A 347 -20.35 -8.85 -30.02
N GLY A 348 -20.16 -9.76 -29.05
CA GLY A 348 -19.24 -10.90 -29.16
C GLY A 348 -17.84 -10.66 -28.65
N VAL A 349 -17.50 -9.49 -28.13
CA VAL A 349 -16.19 -9.21 -27.51
C VAL A 349 -16.11 -9.88 -26.15
N ARG A 350 -15.01 -10.55 -25.84
CA ARG A 350 -14.75 -11.10 -24.49
C ARG A 350 -14.30 -10.01 -23.52
N ALA A 351 -15.12 -9.00 -23.32
CA ALA A 351 -14.85 -7.88 -22.44
C ALA A 351 -14.89 -8.31 -20.95
N ILE A 352 -13.82 -7.99 -20.20
CA ILE A 352 -13.67 -8.30 -18.78
C ILE A 352 -13.42 -7.00 -18.04
N PRO A 353 -14.19 -6.67 -16.95
CA PRO A 353 -13.92 -5.47 -16.18
C PRO A 353 -12.57 -5.57 -15.44
N ALA A 354 -11.78 -4.52 -15.49
CA ALA A 354 -10.59 -4.37 -14.66
C ALA A 354 -10.96 -4.35 -13.18
N ARG A 355 -10.10 -4.89 -12.32
CA ARG A 355 -10.29 -4.89 -10.87
C ARG A 355 -9.68 -3.63 -10.27
N LYS A 356 -10.35 -2.51 -10.42
CA LYS A 356 -9.89 -1.26 -9.82
C LYS A 356 -9.81 -1.39 -8.30
N GLY A 357 -8.65 -1.05 -7.77
CA GLY A 357 -8.40 -0.79 -6.37
C GLY A 357 -7.91 0.64 -6.19
N PRO A 358 -8.01 1.19 -4.98
CA PRO A 358 -7.29 2.39 -4.66
C PRO A 358 -5.81 2.14 -4.91
N ASP A 359 -5.14 3.16 -5.40
CA ASP A 359 -3.75 3.11 -5.85
C ASP A 359 -3.46 2.14 -7.00
N SER A 360 -4.50 1.57 -7.62
CA SER A 360 -4.33 0.69 -8.79
C SER A 360 -3.57 1.38 -9.92
N VAL A 361 -3.68 2.71 -10.04
CA VAL A 361 -2.92 3.50 -11.01
C VAL A 361 -1.44 3.47 -10.64
N LEU A 362 -1.10 3.94 -9.43
CA LEU A 362 0.29 3.99 -8.99
C LEU A 362 0.93 2.60 -8.93
N HIS A 363 0.20 1.61 -8.40
CA HIS A 363 0.67 0.22 -8.36
C HIS A 363 0.89 -0.35 -9.78
N GLY A 364 -0.03 -0.11 -10.71
CA GLY A 364 0.10 -0.54 -12.10
C GLY A 364 1.29 0.14 -12.79
N LEU A 365 1.48 1.44 -12.57
CA LEU A 365 2.63 2.18 -13.09
C LEU A 365 3.94 1.68 -12.50
N GLN A 366 4.01 1.45 -11.19
CA GLN A 366 5.17 0.88 -10.53
C GLN A 366 5.53 -0.49 -11.09
N TRP A 367 4.53 -1.32 -11.39
CA TRP A 367 4.75 -2.61 -12.02
C TRP A 367 5.30 -2.47 -13.45
N LEU A 368 4.78 -1.52 -14.25
CA LEU A 368 5.27 -1.22 -15.60
C LEU A 368 6.69 -0.64 -15.59
N MET A 369 7.02 0.24 -14.65
CA MET A 369 8.36 0.83 -14.49
C MET A 369 9.48 -0.21 -14.33
N GLN A 370 9.15 -1.38 -13.79
CA GLN A 370 10.11 -2.48 -13.60
C GLN A 370 10.39 -3.27 -14.89
N ARG A 371 9.66 -3.00 -15.98
CA ARG A 371 9.70 -3.80 -17.20
C ARG A 371 10.25 -3.02 -18.38
N GLU A 372 10.87 -3.75 -19.29
CA GLU A 372 11.22 -3.21 -20.58
C GLU A 372 9.99 -3.26 -21.50
N ILE A 373 9.70 -2.15 -22.16
CA ILE A 373 8.60 -2.04 -23.13
C ILE A 373 9.23 -1.91 -24.53
N VAL A 374 8.85 -2.80 -25.43
CA VAL A 374 9.27 -2.75 -26.84
C VAL A 374 8.05 -2.40 -27.68
N LEU A 375 8.12 -1.26 -28.37
CA LEU A 375 7.03 -0.78 -29.23
C LEU A 375 7.25 -1.23 -30.67
N SER A 376 6.26 -1.84 -31.28
CA SER A 376 6.24 -2.00 -32.73
C SER A 376 6.34 -0.63 -33.41
N PRO A 377 7.01 -0.54 -34.58
CA PRO A 377 7.19 0.73 -35.26
C PRO A 377 5.88 1.47 -35.63
N GLY A 378 4.76 0.74 -35.74
CA GLY A 378 3.42 1.28 -35.99
C GLY A 378 2.77 1.98 -34.79
N CYS A 379 3.20 1.69 -33.54
CA CYS A 379 2.60 2.23 -32.34
C CYS A 379 3.07 3.66 -32.03
N GLN A 380 2.58 4.62 -32.81
CA GLN A 380 3.03 6.01 -32.73
C GLN A 380 2.34 6.78 -31.58
N PHE A 381 1.05 6.54 -31.34
CA PHE A 381 0.32 7.20 -30.24
C PHE A 381 0.84 6.76 -28.89
N MET A 382 1.11 5.47 -28.67
CA MET A 382 1.74 4.98 -27.46
C MET A 382 3.13 5.61 -27.26
N ARG A 383 3.89 5.76 -28.34
CA ARG A 383 5.18 6.45 -28.28
C ARG A 383 5.04 7.90 -27.83
N GLU A 384 4.04 8.62 -28.35
CA GLU A 384 3.77 10.01 -27.97
C GLU A 384 3.37 10.11 -26.49
N GLU A 385 2.48 9.23 -26.02
CA GLU A 385 2.09 9.19 -24.61
C GLU A 385 3.30 8.90 -23.71
N LEU A 386 4.11 7.87 -24.03
CA LEU A 386 5.30 7.53 -23.25
C LEU A 386 6.36 8.65 -23.20
N LEU A 387 6.49 9.45 -24.27
CA LEU A 387 7.39 10.60 -24.30
C LEU A 387 6.91 11.75 -23.43
N ASN A 388 5.60 11.95 -23.33
CA ASN A 388 4.98 13.09 -22.68
C ASN A 388 4.44 12.78 -21.29
N TYR A 389 4.31 11.50 -20.90
CA TYR A 389 3.81 11.08 -19.62
C TYR A 389 4.88 11.26 -18.54
N ARG A 390 4.71 12.28 -17.73
CA ARG A 390 5.70 12.72 -16.74
C ARG A 390 5.09 12.81 -15.36
N TRP A 391 5.94 12.75 -14.35
CA TRP A 391 5.53 13.09 -13.00
C TRP A 391 5.29 14.60 -12.90
N ARG A 392 4.16 14.97 -12.30
CA ARG A 392 3.86 16.39 -12.03
C ARG A 392 4.92 16.98 -11.14
N GLU A 393 5.35 18.20 -11.47
CA GLU A 393 6.21 18.99 -10.61
C GLU A 393 5.38 20.00 -9.81
N ASP A 394 5.74 20.23 -8.55
CA ASP A 394 5.16 21.32 -7.79
C ASP A 394 5.82 22.67 -8.13
N LYS A 395 5.38 23.72 -7.44
CA LYS A 395 5.88 25.09 -7.66
C LYS A 395 7.38 25.25 -7.35
N ASP A 396 7.94 24.33 -6.57
CA ASP A 396 9.33 24.32 -6.14
C ASP A 396 10.19 23.34 -6.97
N GLY A 397 9.63 22.77 -8.04
CA GLY A 397 10.30 21.80 -8.93
C GLY A 397 10.43 20.39 -8.36
N ALA A 398 9.74 20.07 -7.26
CA ALA A 398 9.75 18.73 -6.71
C ALA A 398 8.68 17.85 -7.37
N SER A 399 9.08 16.67 -7.84
CA SER A 399 8.16 15.72 -8.48
C SER A 399 7.17 15.13 -7.49
N LEU A 400 5.89 15.18 -7.84
CA LEU A 400 4.79 14.56 -7.11
C LEU A 400 4.54 13.16 -7.67
N PRO A 401 4.07 12.19 -6.88
CA PRO A 401 3.68 10.86 -7.37
C PRO A 401 2.31 10.90 -8.08
N ILE A 402 2.10 11.92 -8.87
CA ILE A 402 0.89 12.15 -9.66
C ILE A 402 1.36 12.29 -11.11
N PRO A 403 1.02 11.36 -11.98
CA PRO A 403 1.37 11.49 -13.37
C PRO A 403 0.58 12.61 -14.05
N GLU A 404 1.15 13.20 -15.09
CA GLU A 404 0.56 14.25 -15.90
C GLU A 404 0.87 13.99 -17.38
N GLY A 405 -0.10 14.20 -18.25
CA GLY A 405 -0.05 13.93 -19.68
C GLY A 405 -1.27 13.14 -20.14
N GLU A 406 -1.38 12.92 -21.44
CA GLU A 406 -2.35 11.96 -22.00
C GLU A 406 -1.91 10.55 -21.60
N ASP A 407 -2.83 9.70 -21.16
CA ASP A 407 -2.55 8.38 -20.59
C ASP A 407 -3.52 7.27 -21.03
N HIS A 408 -4.31 7.51 -22.06
CA HIS A 408 -5.35 6.59 -22.51
C HIS A 408 -4.79 5.22 -22.94
N LEU A 409 -3.71 5.20 -23.73
CA LEU A 409 -3.05 3.95 -24.11
C LEU A 409 -2.23 3.36 -22.96
N ILE A 410 -1.65 4.21 -22.10
CA ILE A 410 -0.95 3.77 -20.88
C ILE A 410 -1.93 3.13 -19.90
N ASP A 411 -3.15 3.67 -19.77
CA ASP A 411 -4.20 3.08 -18.95
C ASP A 411 -4.72 1.78 -19.56
N ALA A 412 -4.93 1.71 -20.88
CA ALA A 412 -5.25 0.48 -21.58
C ALA A 412 -4.14 -0.59 -21.37
N LEU A 413 -2.86 -0.20 -21.45
CA LEU A 413 -1.72 -1.07 -21.15
C LEU A 413 -1.77 -1.59 -19.70
N ARG A 414 -2.05 -0.72 -18.77
CA ARG A 414 -2.17 -1.04 -17.34
C ARG A 414 -3.29 -2.04 -17.07
N TYR A 415 -4.46 -1.88 -17.73
CA TYR A 415 -5.56 -2.83 -17.64
C TYR A 415 -5.18 -4.19 -18.27
N ALA A 416 -4.52 -4.20 -19.42
CA ALA A 416 -4.11 -5.42 -20.09
C ALA A 416 -3.26 -6.34 -19.21
N VAL A 417 -2.40 -5.79 -18.37
CA VAL A 417 -1.45 -6.52 -17.51
C VAL A 417 -1.87 -6.61 -16.03
N GLU A 418 -3.06 -6.17 -15.70
CA GLU A 418 -3.54 -6.11 -14.31
C GLU A 418 -3.46 -7.46 -13.59
N ASN A 419 -3.91 -8.53 -14.23
CA ASN A 419 -3.86 -9.88 -13.66
C ASN A 419 -2.41 -10.36 -13.43
N ASP A 420 -1.49 -9.96 -14.28
CA ASP A 420 -0.07 -10.31 -14.16
C ASP A 420 0.58 -9.55 -12.99
N SER A 421 0.21 -8.29 -12.80
CA SER A 421 0.67 -7.47 -11.67
C SER A 421 0.15 -7.97 -10.32
N GLN A 422 -1.13 -8.36 -10.25
CA GLN A 422 -1.75 -8.90 -9.04
C GLN A 422 -1.23 -10.30 -8.69
N ALA A 423 -1.01 -11.17 -9.68
CA ALA A 423 -0.48 -12.51 -9.47
C ALA A 423 0.92 -12.47 -8.86
N GLN A 424 1.75 -11.54 -9.27
CA GLN A 424 3.11 -11.37 -8.73
C GLN A 424 3.08 -10.86 -7.28
N THR A 425 2.19 -9.92 -6.98
CA THR A 425 1.97 -9.43 -5.61
C THR A 425 1.42 -10.55 -4.71
N ALA A 426 0.49 -11.36 -5.21
CA ALA A 426 -0.05 -12.51 -4.49
C ALA A 426 1.01 -13.61 -4.28
N GLN A 427 1.88 -13.85 -5.25
CA GLN A 427 3.01 -14.81 -5.10
C GLN A 427 4.05 -14.30 -4.13
N ALA A 428 4.38 -13.02 -4.14
CA ALA A 428 5.26 -12.40 -3.15
C ALA A 428 4.67 -12.51 -1.74
N LEU A 429 3.35 -12.24 -1.60
CA LEU A 429 2.62 -12.41 -0.35
C LEU A 429 2.46 -13.88 0.07
N ALA A 430 2.29 -14.81 -0.89
CA ALA A 430 2.18 -16.24 -0.61
C ALA A 430 3.53 -16.86 -0.24
N ARG A 431 4.62 -16.46 -0.87
CA ARG A 431 5.98 -16.84 -0.47
C ARG A 431 6.30 -16.33 0.94
N GLY A 432 5.89 -15.11 1.29
CA GLY A 432 5.96 -14.62 2.67
C GLY A 432 5.05 -15.35 3.66
N LYS A 433 4.03 -16.09 3.20
CA LYS A 433 3.13 -16.89 4.05
C LYS A 433 3.53 -18.36 4.22
N ALA A 434 4.34 -18.90 3.32
CA ALA A 434 4.74 -20.32 3.34
C ALA A 434 5.86 -20.58 4.37
N PHE A 435 6.42 -19.54 4.98
CA PHE A 435 7.52 -19.62 5.95
C PHE A 435 7.24 -18.80 7.23
N GLY A 436 5.97 -18.67 7.59
CA GLY A 436 5.55 -18.07 8.86
C GLY A 436 4.88 -19.07 9.79
#